data_6c2d17c44f1c4f7991d70dd1bd74d32b
#
_entry.id   6c2d17c44f1c4f7991d70dd1bd74d32b
#
_cell.length_a   1.000
_cell.length_b   1.000
_cell.length_c   1.000
_cell.angle_alpha   90.00
_cell.angle_beta   90.00
_cell.angle_gamma   90.00
#
_symmetry.space_group_name_H-M   'P 1'
#
loop_
_entity.id
_entity.type
_entity.pdbx_description
1 polymer ?
#
loop_
_entity_poly.entity_id
_entity_poly.type
_entity_poly.pdbx_seq_one_letter_code
_entity_poly.pdbx_strand_id
1 'polypeptide(L)'
;MIVMFTARRLKPGAWEGFRKAWDPGDNPPPGLQRAYHARNLRDEDEVISFGLFDMTEQQYREWRETNDAQETRRVDEMSTYVQNEYVSGVYEVIDTVE
;
A
#
# COMPACT_ATOMS: atom_id res chain seq x y z
N MET A 1 -5.36 -4.11 -14.85
CA MET A 1 -5.59 -4.22 -13.39
C MET A 1 -4.26 -4.30 -12.68
N ILE A 2 -4.05 -3.40 -11.76
CA ILE A 2 -2.83 -3.30 -10.97
C ILE A 2 -3.15 -3.65 -9.51
N VAL A 3 -2.22 -4.37 -8.88
CA VAL A 3 -2.26 -4.63 -7.43
C VAL A 3 -1.05 -3.95 -6.81
N MET A 4 -1.28 -3.09 -5.83
CA MET A 4 -0.22 -2.56 -4.98
C MET A 4 -0.23 -3.38 -3.71
N PHE A 5 0.90 -3.98 -3.35
CA PHE A 5 0.99 -4.92 -2.24
C PHE A 5 2.20 -4.63 -1.37
N THR A 6 1.98 -4.68 -0.06
CA THR A 6 3.05 -4.64 0.92
C THR A 6 2.81 -5.67 2.01
N ALA A 7 3.89 -6.22 2.54
CA ALA A 7 3.86 -7.05 3.74
C ALA A 7 4.87 -6.44 4.72
N ARG A 8 4.39 -6.05 5.89
CA ARG A 8 5.17 -5.33 6.89
C ARG A 8 4.96 -5.88 8.28
N ARG A 9 6.00 -5.75 9.11
CA ARG A 9 5.85 -5.88 10.53
C ARG A 9 5.85 -4.49 11.15
N LEU A 10 4.79 -4.17 11.89
CA LEU A 10 4.67 -2.89 12.57
C LEU A 10 5.37 -2.96 13.94
N LYS A 11 5.75 -1.81 14.46
CA LYS A 11 6.16 -1.70 15.85
C LYS A 11 4.97 -2.05 16.75
N PRO A 12 5.19 -2.61 17.94
CA PRO A 12 4.07 -2.95 18.83
C PRO A 12 3.14 -1.78 19.09
N GLY A 13 1.84 -2.00 18.92
CA GLY A 13 0.81 -0.99 19.16
C GLY A 13 0.75 0.12 18.13
N ALA A 14 1.42 -0.02 16.98
CA ALA A 14 1.53 1.05 15.99
C ALA A 14 0.43 1.07 14.95
N TRP A 15 -0.56 0.18 15.02
CA TRP A 15 -1.57 0.07 13.97
C TRP A 15 -2.30 1.38 13.66
N GLU A 16 -2.80 2.07 14.67
CA GLU A 16 -3.57 3.30 14.44
C GLU A 16 -2.74 4.39 13.77
N GLY A 17 -1.51 4.60 14.23
CA GLY A 17 -0.60 5.56 13.62
C GLY A 17 -0.24 5.18 12.19
N PHE A 18 0.04 3.90 11.96
CA PHE A 18 0.33 3.40 10.62
C PHE A 18 -0.85 3.61 9.67
N ARG A 19 -2.06 3.24 10.09
CA ARG A 19 -3.25 3.37 9.26
C ARG A 19 -3.50 4.82 8.86
N LYS A 20 -3.30 5.75 9.78
CA LYS A 20 -3.45 7.17 9.51
C LYS A 20 -2.40 7.66 8.52
N ALA A 21 -1.15 7.26 8.70
CA ALA A 21 -0.05 7.64 7.80
C ALA A 21 -0.21 7.01 6.41
N TRP A 22 -0.84 5.85 6.33
CA TRP A 22 -1.09 5.13 5.07
C TRP A 22 -2.08 5.86 4.17
N ASP A 23 -2.96 6.66 4.72
CA ASP A 23 -3.99 7.36 3.95
C ASP A 23 -3.35 8.10 2.77
N PRO A 24 -3.84 7.87 1.53
CA PRO A 24 -3.22 8.46 0.34
C PRO A 24 -3.40 9.98 0.21
N GLY A 25 -4.21 10.60 1.06
CA GLY A 25 -4.44 12.03 1.01
C GLY A 25 -5.34 12.47 -0.14
N ASP A 26 -5.07 13.66 -0.68
CA ASP A 26 -5.95 14.31 -1.65
C ASP A 26 -5.83 13.74 -3.07
N ASN A 27 -4.75 13.02 -3.35
CA ASN A 27 -4.44 12.59 -4.72
C ASN A 27 -4.10 11.10 -4.78
N PRO A 28 -5.07 10.23 -4.47
CA PRO A 28 -4.84 8.79 -4.54
C PRO A 28 -4.61 8.31 -5.97
N PRO A 29 -4.01 7.12 -6.15
CA PRO A 29 -3.94 6.52 -7.48
C PRO A 29 -5.34 6.36 -8.06
N PRO A 30 -5.53 6.65 -9.36
CA PRO A 30 -6.84 6.53 -9.98
C PRO A 30 -7.26 5.07 -10.09
N GLY A 31 -8.57 4.85 -10.22
CA GLY A 31 -9.11 3.53 -10.49
C GLY A 31 -9.17 2.59 -9.28
N LEU A 32 -9.00 3.10 -8.07
CA LEU A 32 -9.13 2.27 -6.88
C LEU A 32 -10.49 1.61 -6.81
N GLN A 33 -10.49 0.28 -6.76
CA GLN A 33 -11.72 -0.51 -6.60
C GLN A 33 -11.91 -0.92 -5.15
N ARG A 34 -10.84 -1.40 -4.52
CA ARG A 34 -10.89 -1.86 -3.14
C ARG A 34 -9.47 -1.96 -2.57
N ALA A 35 -9.34 -1.65 -1.30
CA ALA A 35 -8.09 -1.85 -0.59
C ALA A 35 -8.34 -2.59 0.72
N TYR A 36 -7.36 -3.36 1.14
CA TYR A 36 -7.43 -4.17 2.35
C TYR A 36 -6.18 -3.98 3.19
N HIS A 37 -6.39 -3.99 4.49
CA HIS A 37 -5.35 -4.26 5.46
C HIS A 37 -5.75 -5.54 6.18
N ALA A 38 -4.87 -6.52 6.20
CA ALA A 38 -5.13 -7.80 6.84
C ALA A 38 -4.00 -8.13 7.82
N ARG A 39 -4.39 -8.63 8.97
CA ARG A 39 -3.47 -8.98 10.06
C ARG A 39 -3.21 -10.48 10.05
N ASN A 40 -1.96 -10.85 10.30
CA ASN A 40 -1.62 -12.26 10.49
C ASN A 40 -2.36 -12.78 11.73
N LEU A 41 -3.04 -13.93 11.59
CA LEU A 41 -3.79 -14.52 12.69
C LEU A 41 -2.90 -14.97 13.86
N ARG A 42 -1.60 -15.14 13.64
CA ARG A 42 -0.63 -15.60 14.62
C ARG A 42 0.27 -14.48 15.14
N ASP A 43 0.21 -13.32 14.52
CA ASP A 43 1.09 -12.19 14.86
C ASP A 43 0.35 -10.89 14.55
N GLU A 44 -0.16 -10.24 15.58
CA GLU A 44 -0.98 -9.04 15.44
C GLU A 44 -0.21 -7.85 14.86
N ASP A 45 1.11 -7.87 14.89
CA ASP A 45 1.94 -6.78 14.37
C ASP A 45 2.34 -6.99 12.91
N GLU A 46 2.07 -8.17 12.35
CA GLU A 46 2.32 -8.43 10.93
C GLU A 46 1.09 -8.13 10.10
N VAL A 47 1.22 -7.18 9.18
CA VAL A 47 0.11 -6.66 8.38
C VAL A 47 0.47 -6.70 6.91
N ILE A 48 -0.46 -7.23 6.09
CA ILE A 48 -0.40 -7.04 4.65
C ILE A 48 -1.37 -5.94 4.26
N SER A 49 -0.98 -5.14 3.29
CA SER A 49 -1.83 -4.09 2.74
C SER A 49 -1.82 -4.22 1.23
N PHE A 50 -2.99 -4.24 0.62
CA PHE A 50 -3.06 -4.33 -0.83
C PHE A 50 -4.30 -3.62 -1.35
N GLY A 51 -4.15 -3.06 -2.56
CA GLY A 51 -5.24 -2.40 -3.26
C GLY A 51 -5.33 -2.88 -4.69
N LEU A 52 -6.56 -2.96 -5.19
CA LEU A 52 -6.89 -3.29 -6.58
C LEU A 52 -7.25 -2.01 -7.30
N PHE A 53 -6.59 -1.77 -8.44
CA PHE A 53 -6.77 -0.54 -9.21
C PHE A 53 -7.06 -0.89 -10.67
N ASP A 54 -8.15 -0.34 -11.19
CA ASP A 54 -8.47 -0.44 -12.61
C ASP A 54 -7.65 0.61 -13.35
N MET A 55 -6.42 0.27 -13.65
CA MET A 55 -5.50 1.12 -14.39
C MET A 55 -4.48 0.27 -15.14
N THR A 56 -3.87 0.87 -16.15
CA THR A 56 -2.77 0.27 -16.89
C THR A 56 -1.43 0.58 -16.22
N GLU A 57 -0.39 -0.17 -16.59
CA GLU A 57 0.97 0.12 -16.14
C GLU A 57 1.38 1.57 -16.48
N GLN A 58 1.05 2.02 -17.69
CA GLN A 58 1.39 3.38 -18.11
C GLN A 58 0.69 4.43 -17.25
N GLN A 59 -0.60 4.25 -16.96
CA GLN A 59 -1.34 5.14 -16.07
C GLN A 59 -0.73 5.18 -14.68
N TYR A 60 -0.28 4.03 -14.17
CA TYR A 60 0.41 3.98 -12.89
C TYR A 60 1.71 4.79 -12.93
N ARG A 61 2.52 4.60 -13.96
CA ARG A 61 3.80 5.31 -14.11
C ARG A 61 3.59 6.82 -14.18
N GLU A 62 2.61 7.27 -14.94
CA GLU A 62 2.26 8.69 -15.05
C GLU A 62 1.80 9.27 -13.72
N TRP A 63 0.93 8.55 -13.01
CA TRP A 63 0.49 8.96 -11.68
C TRP A 63 1.66 9.05 -10.71
N ARG A 64 2.51 8.04 -10.69
CA ARG A 64 3.67 7.98 -9.78
C ARG A 64 4.64 9.12 -10.03
N GLU A 65 4.92 9.42 -11.29
CA GLU A 65 5.79 10.51 -11.68
C GLU A 65 5.25 11.86 -11.21
N THR A 66 3.95 12.10 -11.43
CA THR A 66 3.29 13.34 -11.04
C THR A 66 3.20 13.51 -9.52
N ASN A 67 3.08 12.42 -8.78
CA ASN A 67 2.83 12.43 -7.34
C ASN A 67 4.03 11.93 -6.52
N ASP A 68 5.22 11.94 -7.08
CA ASP A 68 6.41 11.38 -6.42
C ASP A 68 6.70 12.01 -5.05
N ALA A 69 6.63 13.34 -4.95
CA ALA A 69 6.89 14.04 -3.70
C ALA A 69 5.86 13.67 -2.62
N GLN A 70 4.59 13.56 -2.99
CA GLN A 70 3.51 13.15 -2.09
C GLN A 70 3.74 11.73 -1.57
N GLU A 71 4.07 10.79 -2.48
CA GLU A 71 4.30 9.40 -2.11
C GLU A 71 5.55 9.23 -1.24
N THR A 72 6.62 9.93 -1.54
CA THR A 72 7.84 9.89 -0.73
C THR A 72 7.55 10.34 0.70
N ARG A 73 6.82 11.43 0.87
CA ARG A 73 6.43 11.95 2.19
C ARG A 73 5.56 10.95 2.95
N ARG A 74 4.59 10.36 2.25
CA ARG A 74 3.70 9.35 2.82
C ARG A 74 4.47 8.12 3.30
N VAL A 75 5.41 7.63 2.50
CA VAL A 75 6.27 6.50 2.86
C VAL A 75 7.15 6.84 4.08
N ASP A 76 7.70 8.04 4.13
CA ASP A 76 8.50 8.48 5.26
C ASP A 76 7.68 8.51 6.55
N GLU A 77 6.46 9.01 6.49
CA GLU A 77 5.56 9.02 7.66
C GLU A 77 5.22 7.60 8.11
N MET A 78 4.88 6.72 7.16
CA MET A 78 4.59 5.31 7.47
C MET A 78 5.79 4.61 8.12
N SER A 79 7.01 4.91 7.67
CA SER A 79 8.22 4.25 8.15
C SER A 79 8.43 4.40 9.65
N THR A 80 7.89 5.46 10.25
CA THR A 80 7.95 5.67 11.69
C THR A 80 7.30 4.53 12.48
N TYR A 81 6.30 3.88 11.90
CA TYR A 81 5.51 2.82 12.54
C TYR A 81 5.90 1.42 12.10
N VAL A 82 6.83 1.30 11.16
CA VAL A 82 7.22 0.01 10.58
C VAL A 82 8.53 -0.46 11.17
N GLN A 83 8.54 -1.70 11.64
CA GLN A 83 9.75 -2.37 12.12
C GLN A 83 10.53 -3.03 10.98
N ASN A 84 9.81 -3.76 10.11
CA ASN A 84 10.38 -4.43 8.93
C ASN A 84 9.38 -4.36 7.77
N GLU A 85 9.91 -4.24 6.56
CA GLU A 85 9.15 -4.38 5.34
C GLU A 85 9.67 -5.62 4.60
N TYR A 86 8.81 -6.62 4.45
CA TYR A 86 9.19 -7.90 3.83
C TYR A 86 9.00 -7.90 2.33
N VAL A 87 7.90 -7.30 1.87
CA VAL A 87 7.54 -7.20 0.45
C VAL A 87 6.96 -5.83 0.20
N SER A 88 7.36 -5.23 -0.90
CA SER A 88 6.74 -4.02 -1.43
C SER A 88 6.80 -4.08 -2.94
N GLY A 89 5.67 -3.98 -3.60
CA GLY A 89 5.65 -4.02 -5.05
C GLY A 89 4.35 -3.59 -5.67
N VAL A 90 4.45 -3.36 -6.96
CA VAL A 90 3.31 -3.06 -7.82
C VAL A 90 3.27 -4.15 -8.88
N TYR A 91 2.13 -4.80 -8.99
CA TYR A 91 1.99 -6.02 -9.77
C TYR A 91 0.86 -5.87 -10.78
N GLU A 92 1.04 -6.45 -11.95
CA GLU A 92 -0.02 -6.57 -12.95
C GLU A 92 -0.77 -7.87 -12.74
N VAL A 93 -2.09 -7.83 -12.74
CA VAL A 93 -2.91 -9.05 -12.67
C VAL A 93 -2.79 -9.78 -14.00
N ILE A 94 -2.34 -11.02 -13.97
CA ILE A 94 -2.15 -11.84 -15.17
C ILE A 94 -3.19 -12.95 -15.32
N ASP A 95 -3.95 -13.24 -14.28
CA ASP A 95 -5.00 -14.25 -14.29
C ASP A 95 -5.97 -13.99 -13.15
N THR A 96 -7.24 -14.30 -13.39
CA THR A 96 -8.30 -14.16 -12.37
C THR A 96 -9.03 -15.48 -12.26
N VAL A 97 -9.08 -16.01 -11.05
CA VAL A 97 -9.82 -17.23 -10.73
C VAL A 97 -11.08 -16.84 -9.95
N GLU A 98 -12.22 -17.28 -10.47
CA GLU A 98 -13.53 -17.00 -9.85
C GLU A 98 -14.15 -18.21 -9.18
#